data_29a1eb0aaa0034a83e088c0e64d19d2e
#
_entry.id   29a1eb0aaa0034a83e088c0e64d19d2e
#
_cell.length_a   1.000
_cell.length_b   1.000
_cell.length_c   1.000
_cell.angle_alpha   90.00
_cell.angle_beta   90.00
_cell.angle_gamma   90.00
#
_symmetry.space_group_name_H-M   'P 1'
#
loop_
_entity.id
_entity.type
_entity.pdbx_description
1 polymer ?
#
loop_
_entity_poly.entity_id
_entity_poly.type
_entity_poly.pdbx_seq_one_letter_code
_entity_poly.pdbx_strand_id
1 'polypeptide(L)'
;ESDAKATSGGWFWHSGETIKSAERLFQMYLETVGRNATLILNCPPDQYGVLPAHTVTELAKLGKLLHNRLAWPVEGLNEPATDLAKVATIEVSDTRTGGKYEVGNLTDGDKETYWGTNDGDLDATITLTWNTPQVIRYLVMQEPIKLGQRIKDFMIEYSEDGATWTELCPDMQTTTVGYKRIIPLNGSTSNSYGNGYNARKLRITILDSRACPLLSNLNVY
;
A
#
# COMPACT_ATOMS: atom_id res chain seq x y z
N GLU A 1 0.20 -15.38 8.00
CA GLU A 1 -1.04 -15.34 7.21
C GLU A 1 -2.22 -14.93 8.11
N SER A 2 -3.31 -14.52 7.51
CA SER A 2 -4.53 -14.11 8.18
C SER A 2 -5.71 -14.77 7.48
N ASP A 3 -6.37 -15.69 8.15
CA ASP A 3 -7.58 -16.34 7.68
C ASP A 3 -8.80 -15.51 8.04
N ALA A 4 -9.65 -15.23 7.07
CA ALA A 4 -10.83 -14.41 7.29
C ALA A 4 -12.03 -14.93 6.51
N LYS A 5 -13.22 -14.77 7.08
CA LYS A 5 -14.48 -15.11 6.41
C LYS A 5 -14.99 -13.93 5.61
N ALA A 6 -15.35 -14.17 4.34
CA ALA A 6 -16.08 -13.19 3.54
C ALA A 6 -17.52 -13.00 4.06
N THR A 7 -18.10 -14.05 4.62
CA THR A 7 -19.49 -14.09 5.07
C THR A 7 -19.65 -13.68 6.55
N SER A 8 -20.88 -13.42 6.96
CA SER A 8 -21.26 -13.12 8.34
C SER A 8 -21.37 -14.36 9.23
N GLY A 9 -21.52 -15.55 8.63
CA GLY A 9 -21.76 -16.80 9.35
C GLY A 9 -20.50 -17.57 9.74
N GLY A 10 -20.61 -18.90 9.71
CA GLY A 10 -19.53 -19.84 10.02
C GLY A 10 -18.45 -19.93 8.95
N TRP A 11 -17.56 -20.93 9.07
CA TRP A 11 -16.59 -21.28 8.02
C TRP A 11 -17.23 -21.98 6.83
N PHE A 12 -18.32 -22.68 7.08
CA PHE A 12 -19.10 -23.40 6.06
C PHE A 12 -20.36 -22.60 5.74
N TRP A 13 -20.89 -22.84 4.57
CA TRP A 13 -22.11 -22.19 4.11
C TRP A 13 -23.33 -22.57 4.98
N HIS A 14 -24.20 -21.60 5.21
CA HIS A 14 -25.50 -21.75 5.82
C HIS A 14 -26.58 -21.00 5.04
N SER A 15 -27.78 -21.56 4.96
CA SER A 15 -28.91 -20.88 4.33
C SER A 15 -29.21 -19.55 5.02
N GLY A 16 -29.41 -18.49 4.22
CA GLY A 16 -29.66 -17.13 4.75
C GLY A 16 -28.41 -16.37 5.18
N GLU A 17 -27.22 -16.89 4.98
CA GLU A 17 -25.98 -16.21 5.25
C GLU A 17 -25.76 -15.00 4.34
N THR A 18 -25.20 -13.92 4.88
CA THR A 18 -24.87 -12.71 4.15
C THR A 18 -23.35 -12.58 3.98
N ILE A 19 -22.93 -11.88 2.93
CA ILE A 19 -21.54 -11.52 2.72
C ILE A 19 -21.26 -10.13 3.28
N LYS A 20 -20.02 -9.87 3.73
CA LYS A 20 -19.54 -8.54 4.06
C LYS A 20 -19.52 -7.65 2.82
N SER A 21 -19.77 -6.36 2.97
CA SER A 21 -19.69 -5.42 1.84
C SER A 21 -18.28 -5.38 1.25
N ALA A 22 -18.18 -5.01 -0.01
CA ALA A 22 -16.90 -4.86 -0.70
C ALA A 22 -15.97 -3.87 0.02
N GLU A 23 -16.51 -2.80 0.60
CA GLU A 23 -15.74 -1.83 1.40
C GLU A 23 -15.16 -2.47 2.66
N ARG A 24 -15.93 -3.33 3.37
CA ARG A 24 -15.40 -4.04 4.53
C ARG A 24 -14.34 -5.07 4.14
N LEU A 25 -14.52 -5.77 3.02
CA LEU A 25 -13.52 -6.68 2.48
C LEU A 25 -12.25 -5.94 2.04
N PHE A 26 -12.39 -4.76 1.44
CA PHE A 26 -11.26 -3.90 1.11
C PHE A 26 -10.51 -3.40 2.37
N GLN A 27 -11.24 -3.02 3.41
CA GLN A 27 -10.64 -2.67 4.70
C GLN A 27 -9.86 -3.86 5.28
N MET A 28 -10.41 -5.08 5.25
CA MET A 28 -9.70 -6.29 5.68
C MET A 28 -8.41 -6.51 4.88
N TYR A 29 -8.43 -6.25 3.57
CA TYR A 29 -7.24 -6.30 2.73
C TYR A 29 -6.17 -5.30 3.21
N LEU A 30 -6.54 -4.06 3.52
CA LEU A 30 -5.60 -3.06 4.05
C LEU A 30 -5.07 -3.44 5.45
N GLU A 31 -5.92 -4.03 6.30
CA GLU A 31 -5.57 -4.45 7.66
C GLU A 31 -4.66 -5.70 7.68
N THR A 32 -4.64 -6.49 6.61
CA THR A 32 -3.85 -7.73 6.47
C THR A 32 -2.71 -7.57 5.47
N VAL A 33 -3.01 -7.58 4.18
CA VAL A 33 -1.99 -7.45 3.11
C VAL A 33 -1.26 -6.11 3.20
N GLY A 34 -1.98 -5.04 3.54
CA GLY A 34 -1.38 -3.72 3.75
C GLY A 34 -0.53 -3.63 5.01
N ARG A 35 -0.50 -4.66 5.84
CA ARG A 35 0.34 -4.78 7.04
C ARG A 35 1.26 -6.00 7.00
N ASN A 36 1.71 -6.36 5.80
CA ASN A 36 2.70 -7.41 5.59
C ASN A 36 2.21 -8.84 5.90
N ALA A 37 0.91 -9.10 5.83
CA ALA A 37 0.34 -10.44 5.97
C ALA A 37 -0.20 -10.99 4.65
N THR A 38 -0.37 -12.30 4.54
CA THR A 38 -1.13 -12.94 3.47
C THR A 38 -2.59 -13.07 3.91
N LEU A 39 -3.53 -12.62 3.10
CA LEU A 39 -4.96 -12.81 3.36
C LEU A 39 -5.46 -14.07 2.65
N ILE A 40 -6.00 -15.00 3.42
CA ILE A 40 -6.80 -16.13 2.92
C ILE A 40 -8.26 -15.81 3.20
N LEU A 41 -9.01 -15.49 2.14
CA LEU A 41 -10.41 -15.09 2.25
C LEU A 41 -11.32 -16.30 1.97
N ASN A 42 -11.94 -16.83 3.01
CA ASN A 42 -12.88 -17.95 2.90
C ASN A 42 -14.22 -17.48 2.32
N CYS A 43 -14.58 -18.07 1.18
CA CYS A 43 -15.85 -17.85 0.47
C CYS A 43 -16.52 -19.21 0.30
N PRO A 44 -17.36 -19.68 1.25
CA PRO A 44 -17.93 -21.01 1.20
C PRO A 44 -18.94 -21.15 0.05
N PRO A 45 -18.84 -22.24 -0.76
CA PRO A 45 -19.87 -22.57 -1.74
C PRO A 45 -21.14 -23.09 -1.04
N ASP A 46 -22.27 -22.98 -1.72
CA ASP A 46 -23.55 -23.52 -1.27
C ASP A 46 -23.61 -25.06 -1.32
N GLN A 47 -24.75 -25.64 -0.98
CA GLN A 47 -24.98 -27.08 -0.99
C GLN A 47 -24.80 -27.76 -2.37
N TYR A 48 -24.78 -26.97 -3.46
CA TYR A 48 -24.57 -27.43 -4.82
C TYR A 48 -23.12 -27.21 -5.30
N GLY A 49 -22.24 -26.70 -4.44
CA GLY A 49 -20.84 -26.43 -4.77
C GLY A 49 -20.63 -25.14 -5.56
N VAL A 50 -21.60 -24.23 -5.56
CA VAL A 50 -21.56 -22.96 -6.31
C VAL A 50 -21.46 -21.80 -5.35
N LEU A 51 -20.67 -20.76 -5.71
CA LEU A 51 -20.67 -19.54 -4.94
C LEU A 51 -22.02 -18.81 -5.10
N PRO A 52 -22.66 -18.42 -4.00
CA PRO A 52 -23.92 -17.66 -4.05
C PRO A 52 -23.76 -16.36 -4.86
N ALA A 53 -24.78 -15.99 -5.63
CA ALA A 53 -24.74 -14.83 -6.52
C ALA A 53 -24.38 -13.51 -5.80
N HIS A 54 -24.87 -13.33 -4.57
CA HIS A 54 -24.52 -12.16 -3.76
C HIS A 54 -23.03 -12.14 -3.36
N THR A 55 -22.41 -13.30 -3.12
CA THR A 55 -20.98 -13.45 -2.87
C THR A 55 -20.17 -13.04 -4.09
N VAL A 56 -20.52 -13.55 -5.27
CA VAL A 56 -19.87 -13.17 -6.54
C VAL A 56 -19.99 -11.66 -6.79
N THR A 57 -21.15 -11.07 -6.52
CA THR A 57 -21.39 -9.63 -6.70
C THR A 57 -20.47 -8.78 -5.81
N GLU A 58 -20.33 -9.10 -4.52
CA GLU A 58 -19.48 -8.33 -3.61
C GLU A 58 -17.99 -8.55 -3.90
N LEU A 59 -17.57 -9.76 -4.28
CA LEU A 59 -16.19 -10.02 -4.71
C LEU A 59 -15.84 -9.24 -6.00
N ALA A 60 -16.76 -9.13 -6.96
CA ALA A 60 -16.56 -8.32 -8.15
C ALA A 60 -16.42 -6.83 -7.81
N LYS A 61 -17.22 -6.31 -6.86
CA LYS A 61 -17.07 -4.94 -6.35
C LYS A 61 -15.73 -4.75 -5.63
N LEU A 62 -15.28 -5.72 -4.82
CA LEU A 62 -13.96 -5.70 -4.19
C LEU A 62 -12.84 -5.61 -5.24
N GLY A 63 -12.92 -6.42 -6.31
CA GLY A 63 -11.99 -6.36 -7.43
C GLY A 63 -11.91 -4.95 -8.02
N LYS A 64 -13.07 -4.28 -8.25
CA LYS A 64 -13.12 -2.90 -8.73
C LYS A 64 -12.49 -1.91 -7.74
N LEU A 65 -12.69 -2.07 -6.43
CA LEU A 65 -12.06 -1.21 -5.43
C LEU A 65 -10.53 -1.35 -5.44
N LEU A 66 -10.02 -2.57 -5.50
CA LEU A 66 -8.59 -2.84 -5.57
C LEU A 66 -7.98 -2.26 -6.85
N HIS A 67 -8.67 -2.42 -7.98
CA HIS A 67 -8.27 -1.89 -9.28
C HIS A 67 -8.21 -0.35 -9.28
N ASN A 68 -9.29 0.28 -8.85
CA ASN A 68 -9.45 1.73 -8.90
C ASN A 68 -8.68 2.50 -7.83
N ARG A 69 -8.21 1.82 -6.78
CA ARG A 69 -7.53 2.46 -5.64
C ARG A 69 -6.06 2.07 -5.51
N LEU A 70 -5.67 0.88 -5.96
CA LEU A 70 -4.34 0.32 -5.76
C LEU A 70 -3.76 -0.31 -7.04
N ALA A 71 -4.34 0.01 -8.18
CA ALA A 71 -3.92 -0.50 -9.50
C ALA A 71 -3.82 -2.03 -9.60
N TRP A 72 -4.59 -2.78 -8.79
CA TRP A 72 -4.62 -4.22 -8.89
C TRP A 72 -5.09 -4.67 -10.28
N PRO A 73 -4.39 -5.55 -10.98
CA PRO A 73 -4.84 -6.04 -12.27
C PRO A 73 -6.11 -6.87 -12.13
N VAL A 74 -7.19 -6.46 -12.78
CA VAL A 74 -8.47 -7.20 -12.84
C VAL A 74 -8.85 -7.35 -14.29
N GLU A 75 -9.04 -8.59 -14.73
CA GLU A 75 -9.45 -8.91 -16.11
C GLU A 75 -10.78 -8.23 -16.45
N GLY A 76 -10.85 -7.63 -17.62
CA GLY A 76 -12.06 -6.94 -18.11
C GLY A 76 -12.27 -5.52 -17.56
N LEU A 77 -11.38 -5.01 -16.71
CA LEU A 77 -11.35 -3.60 -16.31
C LEU A 77 -10.20 -2.88 -17.02
N ASN A 78 -10.52 -1.72 -17.59
CA ASN A 78 -9.53 -0.84 -18.21
C ASN A 78 -9.21 0.32 -17.26
N GLU A 79 -8.02 0.93 -17.44
CA GLU A 79 -7.59 2.12 -16.70
C GLU A 79 -7.56 1.93 -15.16
N PRO A 80 -6.57 1.17 -14.64
CA PRO A 80 -6.33 1.06 -13.21
C PRO A 80 -5.97 2.43 -12.63
N ALA A 81 -5.98 2.53 -11.29
CA ALA A 81 -5.47 3.72 -10.60
C ALA A 81 -4.09 4.10 -11.13
N THR A 82 -3.90 5.38 -11.41
CA THR A 82 -2.60 5.90 -11.85
C THR A 82 -1.62 5.88 -10.67
N ASP A 83 -0.47 5.29 -10.89
CA ASP A 83 0.64 5.38 -9.93
C ASP A 83 1.34 6.73 -10.08
N LEU A 84 1.05 7.62 -9.13
CA LEU A 84 1.57 8.98 -9.11
C LEU A 84 3.08 9.03 -8.83
N ALA A 85 3.68 7.98 -8.24
CA ALA A 85 5.13 7.93 -8.03
C ALA A 85 5.89 7.88 -9.35
N LYS A 86 5.32 7.25 -10.39
CA LYS A 86 5.94 7.15 -11.72
C LYS A 86 6.03 8.46 -12.49
N VAL A 87 5.23 9.45 -12.12
CA VAL A 87 5.20 10.78 -12.76
C VAL A 87 5.77 11.87 -11.87
N ALA A 88 6.27 11.52 -10.69
CA ALA A 88 6.97 12.41 -9.78
C ALA A 88 8.46 12.50 -10.14
N THR A 89 9.07 13.65 -9.80
CA THR A 89 10.50 13.71 -9.59
C THR A 89 10.80 13.18 -8.20
N ILE A 90 11.65 12.16 -8.09
CA ILE A 90 12.01 11.53 -6.81
C ILE A 90 13.45 11.90 -6.47
N GLU A 91 13.63 12.48 -5.29
CA GLU A 91 14.92 12.80 -4.70
C GLU A 91 15.10 12.01 -3.41
N VAL A 92 16.30 11.54 -3.15
CA VAL A 92 16.66 10.77 -1.96
C VAL A 92 17.87 11.40 -1.27
N SER A 93 17.98 11.23 0.05
CA SER A 93 19.10 11.77 0.83
C SER A 93 20.43 11.08 0.51
N ASP A 94 20.41 9.82 0.16
CA ASP A 94 21.58 9.02 -0.21
C ASP A 94 21.22 7.89 -1.18
N THR A 95 22.20 7.44 -1.94
CA THR A 95 22.12 6.28 -2.83
C THR A 95 23.41 5.49 -2.76
N ARG A 96 23.31 4.20 -2.50
CA ARG A 96 24.44 3.29 -2.43
C ARG A 96 25.26 3.33 -3.69
N THR A 97 26.57 3.43 -3.56
CA THR A 97 27.51 3.43 -4.67
C THR A 97 27.51 2.10 -5.44
N GLY A 98 27.79 2.14 -6.74
CA GLY A 98 27.95 0.94 -7.58
C GLY A 98 26.91 0.76 -8.67
N GLY A 99 25.97 1.70 -8.88
CA GLY A 99 25.09 1.76 -10.05
C GLY A 99 24.00 0.68 -10.13
N LYS A 100 23.68 0.03 -9.01
CA LYS A 100 22.65 -1.03 -8.94
C LYS A 100 21.47 -0.68 -8.02
N TYR A 101 21.60 0.40 -7.28
CA TYR A 101 20.70 0.75 -6.17
C TYR A 101 20.05 2.11 -6.38
N GLU A 102 19.83 2.43 -7.66
CA GLU A 102 19.40 3.75 -8.12
C GLU A 102 17.95 4.07 -7.74
N VAL A 103 17.65 5.35 -7.67
CA VAL A 103 16.32 5.87 -7.36
C VAL A 103 15.25 5.32 -8.30
N GLY A 104 15.58 5.08 -9.57
CA GLY A 104 14.66 4.50 -10.56
C GLY A 104 14.09 3.14 -10.17
N ASN A 105 14.81 2.36 -9.36
CA ASN A 105 14.37 1.05 -8.89
C ASN A 105 13.15 1.14 -7.94
N LEU A 106 12.85 2.33 -7.40
CA LEU A 106 11.65 2.54 -6.58
C LEU A 106 10.35 2.40 -7.38
N THR A 107 10.39 2.60 -8.70
CA THR A 107 9.18 2.69 -9.55
C THR A 107 9.23 1.86 -10.81
N ASP A 108 10.26 1.03 -11.02
CA ASP A 108 10.44 0.19 -12.21
C ASP A 108 9.47 -1.01 -12.25
N GLY A 109 8.89 -1.38 -11.10
CA GLY A 109 7.94 -2.48 -10.94
C GLY A 109 8.61 -3.86 -10.83
N ASP A 110 9.96 -3.91 -10.78
CA ASP A 110 10.70 -5.15 -10.56
C ASP A 110 11.02 -5.31 -9.07
N LYS A 111 10.56 -6.40 -8.46
CA LYS A 111 10.79 -6.71 -7.05
C LYS A 111 12.21 -7.20 -6.73
N GLU A 112 12.98 -7.52 -7.75
CA GLU A 112 14.37 -7.99 -7.62
C GLU A 112 15.36 -6.82 -7.61
N THR A 113 14.97 -5.67 -8.15
CA THR A 113 15.72 -4.41 -8.05
C THR A 113 15.28 -3.64 -6.79
N TYR A 114 16.12 -2.77 -6.30
CA TYR A 114 15.81 -1.93 -5.13
C TYR A 114 16.73 -0.71 -5.06
N TRP A 115 16.19 0.35 -4.50
CA TRP A 115 16.97 1.47 -4.01
C TRP A 115 17.51 1.16 -2.59
N GLY A 116 18.69 1.68 -2.28
CA GLY A 116 19.25 1.56 -0.94
C GLY A 116 20.32 2.60 -0.64
N THR A 117 20.50 2.89 0.64
CA THR A 117 21.58 3.75 1.16
C THR A 117 22.87 2.98 1.31
N ASN A 118 23.96 3.69 1.63
CA ASN A 118 25.26 3.08 1.93
C ASN A 118 25.20 2.24 3.21
N ASP A 119 26.14 1.31 3.35
CA ASP A 119 26.26 0.49 4.57
C ASP A 119 26.58 1.37 5.77
N GLY A 120 25.85 1.17 6.85
CA GLY A 120 25.99 1.93 8.10
C GLY A 120 24.97 3.05 8.28
N ASP A 121 24.31 3.50 7.22
CA ASP A 121 23.20 4.44 7.35
C ASP A 121 21.97 3.72 7.90
N LEU A 122 21.30 4.33 8.84
CA LEU A 122 20.09 3.77 9.47
C LEU A 122 18.86 4.62 9.20
N ASP A 123 19.04 5.78 8.63
CA ASP A 123 17.99 6.74 8.25
C ASP A 123 18.10 7.13 6.77
N ALA A 124 17.04 7.69 6.24
CA ALA A 124 17.01 8.23 4.89
C ALA A 124 15.75 9.08 4.66
N THR A 125 15.81 9.95 3.68
CA THR A 125 14.65 10.72 3.21
C THR A 125 14.39 10.47 1.74
N ILE A 126 13.13 10.28 1.38
CA ILE A 126 12.63 10.14 0.01
C ILE A 126 11.60 11.24 -0.21
N THR A 127 11.80 12.09 -1.19
CA THR A 127 10.88 13.18 -1.53
C THR A 127 10.38 13.03 -2.96
N LEU A 128 9.06 12.97 -3.10
CA LEU A 128 8.37 13.00 -4.40
C LEU A 128 7.88 14.42 -4.65
N THR A 129 8.10 14.96 -5.84
CA THR A 129 7.66 16.29 -6.25
C THR A 129 6.89 16.18 -7.57
N TRP A 130 5.71 16.77 -7.62
CA TRP A 130 4.87 16.86 -8.82
C TRP A 130 4.86 18.28 -9.38
N ASN A 131 4.85 18.42 -10.70
CA ASN A 131 4.74 19.72 -11.37
C ASN A 131 3.44 20.47 -11.04
N THR A 132 2.36 19.70 -10.85
CA THR A 132 1.05 20.20 -10.41
C THR A 132 0.59 19.38 -9.20
N PRO A 133 -0.18 19.97 -8.26
CA PRO A 133 -0.70 19.22 -7.12
C PRO A 133 -1.48 17.99 -7.56
N GLN A 134 -1.29 16.88 -6.85
CA GLN A 134 -1.95 15.60 -7.04
C GLN A 134 -2.78 15.23 -5.82
N VAL A 135 -3.90 14.56 -6.01
CA VAL A 135 -4.69 14.05 -4.88
C VAL A 135 -4.16 12.67 -4.50
N ILE A 136 -3.41 12.61 -3.41
CA ILE A 136 -2.80 11.37 -2.90
C ILE A 136 -3.71 10.71 -1.85
N ARG A 137 -3.91 9.39 -1.93
CA ARG A 137 -4.81 8.63 -1.04
C ARG A 137 -4.14 7.45 -0.36
N TYR A 138 -3.22 6.81 -1.05
CA TYR A 138 -2.51 5.62 -0.55
C TYR A 138 -1.03 5.73 -0.86
N LEU A 139 -0.20 5.36 0.13
CA LEU A 139 1.22 5.11 -0.04
C LEU A 139 1.45 3.61 0.07
N VAL A 140 2.15 3.03 -0.89
CA VAL A 140 2.57 1.61 -0.86
C VAL A 140 4.08 1.55 -0.86
N MET A 141 4.66 0.84 0.10
CA MET A 141 6.09 0.59 0.20
C MET A 141 6.36 -0.91 0.29
N GLN A 142 7.47 -1.36 -0.30
CA GLN A 142 7.93 -2.75 -0.23
C GLN A 142 9.44 -2.80 -0.02
N GLU A 143 9.88 -3.65 0.91
CA GLU A 143 11.29 -3.99 1.06
C GLU A 143 11.64 -5.23 0.22
N PRO A 144 12.88 -5.36 -0.28
CA PRO A 144 13.36 -6.58 -0.92
C PRO A 144 13.51 -7.68 0.13
N ILE A 145 12.42 -8.38 0.40
CA ILE A 145 12.26 -9.27 1.57
C ILE A 145 13.32 -10.41 1.64
N LYS A 146 13.91 -10.78 0.53
CA LYS A 146 15.05 -11.71 0.48
C LYS A 146 16.25 -11.22 1.28
N LEU A 147 16.38 -9.89 1.46
CA LEU A 147 17.43 -9.24 2.24
C LEU A 147 16.99 -8.87 3.67
N GLY A 148 15.79 -9.29 4.05
CA GLY A 148 15.20 -9.09 5.37
C GLY A 148 14.44 -7.76 5.49
N GLN A 149 13.64 -7.67 6.55
CA GLN A 149 12.97 -6.44 6.97
C GLN A 149 13.97 -5.56 7.74
N ARG A 150 14.16 -4.34 7.28
CA ARG A 150 15.14 -3.41 7.85
C ARG A 150 14.51 -2.18 8.48
N ILE A 151 13.58 -1.54 7.76
CA ILE A 151 12.92 -0.31 8.20
C ILE A 151 12.05 -0.61 9.42
N LYS A 152 12.28 0.15 10.51
CA LYS A 152 11.58 0.01 11.79
C LYS A 152 10.63 1.16 12.06
N ASP A 153 11.08 2.37 11.70
CA ASP A 153 10.34 3.59 11.98
C ASP A 153 10.45 4.58 10.84
N PHE A 154 9.36 5.28 10.54
CA PHE A 154 9.32 6.29 9.48
C PHE A 154 8.17 7.27 9.71
N MET A 155 8.31 8.47 9.18
CA MET A 155 7.33 9.54 9.18
C MET A 155 6.94 9.88 7.75
N ILE A 156 5.70 10.29 7.55
CA ILE A 156 5.18 10.71 6.25
C ILE A 156 4.68 12.14 6.37
N GLU A 157 5.09 13.00 5.45
CA GLU A 157 4.67 14.38 5.40
C GLU A 157 4.27 14.76 3.98
N TYR A 158 3.34 15.68 3.84
CA TYR A 158 2.99 16.26 2.54
C TYR A 158 3.12 17.80 2.58
N SER A 159 3.20 18.37 1.41
CA SER A 159 3.19 19.81 1.22
C SER A 159 2.27 20.14 0.05
N GLU A 160 1.29 21.00 0.28
CA GLU A 160 0.37 21.48 -0.75
C GLU A 160 1.00 22.61 -1.57
N ASP A 161 1.71 23.51 -0.90
CA ASP A 161 2.36 24.69 -1.50
C ASP A 161 3.79 24.42 -2.01
N GLY A 162 4.36 23.27 -1.65
CA GLY A 162 5.75 22.88 -1.97
C GLY A 162 6.79 23.40 -0.97
N ALA A 163 6.38 24.11 0.09
CA ALA A 163 7.25 24.73 1.08
C ALA A 163 6.92 24.32 2.52
N THR A 164 5.64 24.37 2.90
CA THR A 164 5.16 24.05 4.24
C THR A 164 4.84 22.55 4.34
N TRP A 165 5.39 21.88 5.35
CA TRP A 165 5.19 20.44 5.56
C TRP A 165 4.17 20.18 6.67
N THR A 166 3.31 19.22 6.43
CA THR A 166 2.32 18.71 7.39
C THR A 166 2.46 17.20 7.49
N GLU A 167 2.60 16.71 8.72
CA GLU A 167 2.67 15.28 8.99
C GLU A 167 1.35 14.58 8.70
N LEU A 168 1.44 13.42 8.03
CA LEU A 168 0.33 12.52 7.78
C LEU A 168 0.36 11.36 8.75
N CYS A 169 -0.81 10.96 9.24
CA CYS A 169 -0.96 9.80 10.13
C CYS A 169 -0.07 9.87 11.40
N PRO A 170 -0.04 10.97 12.16
CA PRO A 170 0.87 11.13 13.30
C PRO A 170 0.64 10.08 14.41
N ASP A 171 -0.55 9.51 14.51
CA ASP A 171 -0.87 8.44 15.48
C ASP A 171 -0.55 7.02 14.95
N MET A 172 -0.01 6.91 13.74
CA MET A 172 0.32 5.62 13.14
C MET A 172 1.60 5.06 13.79
N GLN A 173 1.46 3.95 14.46
CA GLN A 173 2.64 3.21 14.93
C GLN A 173 3.30 2.48 13.76
N THR A 174 4.52 2.84 13.48
CA THR A 174 5.36 2.22 12.45
C THR A 174 6.28 1.21 13.12
N THR A 175 6.23 -0.04 12.68
CA THR A 175 7.08 -1.11 13.20
C THR A 175 7.88 -1.81 12.12
N THR A 176 7.44 -1.70 10.87
CA THR A 176 8.09 -2.30 9.70
C THR A 176 7.42 -1.85 8.41
N VAL A 177 8.13 -1.90 7.31
CA VAL A 177 7.60 -1.89 5.94
C VAL A 177 7.39 -3.32 5.46
N GLY A 178 8.43 -4.14 5.45
CA GLY A 178 8.38 -5.56 5.08
C GLY A 178 7.99 -5.81 3.63
N TYR A 179 7.34 -6.97 3.38
CA TYR A 179 6.96 -7.39 2.03
C TYR A 179 6.00 -6.40 1.34
N LYS A 180 5.02 -5.86 2.09
CA LYS A 180 4.10 -4.83 1.59
C LYS A 180 3.47 -4.03 2.72
N ARG A 181 3.67 -2.74 2.71
CA ARG A 181 2.98 -1.78 3.56
C ARG A 181 2.08 -0.89 2.72
N ILE A 182 0.79 -0.89 2.98
CA ILE A 182 -0.18 0.01 2.36
C ILE A 182 -0.72 0.94 3.44
N ILE A 183 -0.56 2.23 3.24
CA ILE A 183 -0.93 3.26 4.19
C ILE A 183 -2.01 4.14 3.56
N PRO A 184 -3.25 4.10 4.07
CA PRO A 184 -4.25 5.12 3.75
C PRO A 184 -3.80 6.46 4.31
N LEU A 185 -3.60 7.46 3.46
CA LEU A 185 -3.03 8.74 3.87
C LEU A 185 -4.02 9.66 4.58
N ASN A 186 -5.31 9.40 4.49
CA ASN A 186 -6.37 10.21 5.07
C ASN A 186 -6.54 10.10 6.59
N GLY A 187 -5.60 9.47 7.30
CA GLY A 187 -5.46 9.52 8.77
C GLY A 187 -6.61 8.98 9.61
N SER A 188 -7.69 8.53 9.01
CA SER A 188 -8.89 8.13 9.74
C SER A 188 -9.02 6.61 9.83
N THR A 189 -9.15 6.12 11.05
CA THR A 189 -9.64 4.76 11.37
C THR A 189 -11.13 4.59 11.04
N SER A 190 -11.82 5.67 10.71
CA SER A 190 -13.24 5.67 10.34
C SER A 190 -13.41 5.62 8.81
N ASN A 191 -14.33 4.82 8.36
CA ASN A 191 -14.86 4.49 7.04
C ASN A 191 -14.79 5.47 5.85
N SER A 192 -14.05 6.57 5.92
CA SER A 192 -13.91 7.56 4.86
C SER A 192 -12.58 7.41 4.09
N TYR A 193 -12.42 6.31 3.40
CA TYR A 193 -11.29 6.06 2.49
C TYR A 193 -11.37 6.90 1.20
N GLY A 194 -11.76 8.18 1.28
CA GLY A 194 -12.21 8.83 0.07
C GLY A 194 -11.48 10.08 -0.37
N ASN A 195 -11.10 10.95 0.53
CA ASN A 195 -10.81 12.31 0.10
C ASN A 195 -9.36 12.55 -0.34
N GLY A 196 -8.38 11.88 0.28
CA GLY A 196 -6.96 12.12 -0.01
C GLY A 196 -6.53 13.54 0.36
N TYR A 197 -5.26 13.83 0.08
CA TYR A 197 -4.66 15.15 0.28
C TYR A 197 -4.20 15.72 -1.05
N ASN A 198 -4.42 17.01 -1.24
CA ASN A 198 -3.91 17.74 -2.39
C ASN A 198 -2.44 18.08 -2.13
N ALA A 199 -1.53 17.35 -2.74
CA ALA A 199 -0.10 17.40 -2.46
C ALA A 199 0.70 17.84 -3.69
N ARG A 200 1.58 18.80 -3.52
CA ARG A 200 2.64 19.11 -4.47
C ARG A 200 3.91 18.34 -4.17
N LYS A 201 4.11 17.97 -2.90
CA LYS A 201 5.22 17.10 -2.48
C LYS A 201 4.75 16.09 -1.45
N LEU A 202 5.37 14.92 -1.45
CA LEU A 202 5.26 13.90 -0.41
C LEU A 202 6.68 13.55 0.04
N ARG A 203 6.90 13.49 1.36
CA ARG A 203 8.18 13.11 1.95
C ARG A 203 7.98 11.92 2.86
N ILE A 204 8.86 10.95 2.74
CA ILE A 204 8.97 9.79 3.62
C ILE A 204 10.33 9.91 4.27
N THR A 205 10.36 10.07 5.59
CA THR A 205 11.59 10.08 6.38
C THR A 205 11.68 8.78 7.16
N ILE A 206 12.63 7.92 6.77
CA ILE A 206 12.97 6.73 7.53
C ILE A 206 13.80 7.19 8.72
N LEU A 207 13.33 6.92 9.93
CA LEU A 207 13.89 7.41 11.19
C LEU A 207 14.82 6.39 11.84
N ASP A 208 14.55 5.09 11.65
CA ASP A 208 15.36 3.99 12.18
C ASP A 208 15.23 2.72 11.33
N SER A 209 16.32 2.02 11.18
CA SER A 209 16.44 0.74 10.48
C SER A 209 17.41 -0.21 11.17
N ARG A 210 17.26 -1.51 10.94
CA ARG A 210 18.19 -2.55 11.46
C ARG A 210 19.52 -2.60 10.71
N ALA A 211 19.51 -2.11 9.48
CA ALA A 211 20.66 -1.99 8.58
C ALA A 211 20.31 -0.91 7.57
N CYS A 212 21.17 -0.60 6.61
CA CYS A 212 20.88 0.38 5.56
C CYS A 212 19.50 0.17 4.96
N PRO A 213 18.64 1.22 4.91
CA PRO A 213 17.31 1.15 4.31
C PRO A 213 17.35 0.67 2.87
N LEU A 214 16.41 -0.21 2.51
CA LEU A 214 16.20 -0.71 1.15
C LEU A 214 14.71 -0.67 0.83
N LEU A 215 14.35 -0.21 -0.37
CA LEU A 215 12.99 -0.31 -0.91
C LEU A 215 13.02 -0.84 -2.34
N SER A 216 12.27 -1.89 -2.62
CA SER A 216 12.10 -2.45 -3.95
C SER A 216 10.90 -1.89 -4.70
N ASN A 217 10.02 -1.16 -4.02
CA ASN A 217 8.87 -0.53 -4.66
C ASN A 217 8.28 0.59 -3.82
N LEU A 218 7.84 1.64 -4.50
CA LEU A 218 7.16 2.80 -3.96
C LEU A 218 6.05 3.21 -4.93
N ASN A 219 4.79 3.16 -4.49
CA ASN A 219 3.66 3.64 -5.29
C ASN A 219 2.86 4.65 -4.49
N VAL A 220 2.26 5.59 -5.18
CA VAL A 220 1.33 6.60 -4.64
C VAL A 220 0.06 6.61 -5.48
N TYR A 221 -1.10 6.47 -4.84
CA TYR A 221 -2.41 6.45 -5.49
C TYR A 221 -3.35 7.50 -4.93
#